data_231290027142aa5edcd4300991447051
#
_entry.id   231290027142aa5edcd4300991447051
#
_cell.length_a   1.000
_cell.length_b   1.000
_cell.length_c   1.000
_cell.angle_alpha   90.00
_cell.angle_beta   90.00
_cell.angle_gamma   90.00
#
_symmetry.space_group_name_H-M   'P 1'
#
loop_
_entity.id
_entity.type
_entity.pdbx_description
1 polymer ?
#
loop_
_entity_poly.entity_id
_entity_poly.type
_entity_poly.pdbx_seq_one_letter_code
_entity_poly.pdbx_strand_id
1 'polypeptide(L)'
;MTALVIVPTYNERANIPVLVAALMAQADVRVLIVDDQSPDGTGEVADGLARSYPGRVEVLHRTGRRGLGRSYIDGIKRAIAEPVDVVCQMDADLSHDPQHLPALLAATTHADVVLGSRYVSGGAIVNWPRRRLLLSRFANLYIRAVTRLHARDCTSGYRCWRRAALASLPLDRFFSDGYSFLVEMLFVAARRGCRVAEVPITFVERREGESKVSRAVLIESAITPWRLVANPELARKAPPASSS
;
A
#
# COMPACT_ATOMS: atom_id res chain seq x y z
N MET A 1 -7.74 4.05 18.93
CA MET A 1 -7.11 4.35 17.64
C MET A 1 -7.93 3.67 16.56
N THR A 2 -8.59 4.45 15.72
CA THR A 2 -9.43 3.96 14.62
C THR A 2 -8.56 3.70 13.39
N ALA A 3 -8.68 2.52 12.76
CA ALA A 3 -7.89 2.17 11.59
C ALA A 3 -8.78 1.71 10.43
N LEU A 4 -8.42 2.11 9.20
CA LEU A 4 -9.06 1.68 7.96
C LEU A 4 -8.02 0.99 7.06
N VAL A 5 -8.31 -0.24 6.65
CA VAL A 5 -7.48 -1.01 5.73
C VAL A 5 -8.02 -0.86 4.31
N ILE A 6 -7.23 -0.30 3.42
CA ILE A 6 -7.53 -0.19 1.99
C ILE A 6 -7.02 -1.44 1.29
N VAL A 7 -7.91 -2.13 0.60
CA VAL A 7 -7.63 -3.36 -0.16
C VAL A 7 -8.05 -3.16 -1.61
N PRO A 8 -7.11 -2.77 -2.51
CA PRO A 8 -7.40 -2.72 -3.94
C PRO A 8 -7.63 -4.13 -4.49
N THR A 9 -8.65 -4.28 -5.34
CA THR A 9 -9.00 -5.57 -5.95
C THR A 9 -9.10 -5.46 -7.46
N TYR A 10 -8.60 -6.48 -8.15
CA TYR A 10 -8.83 -6.75 -9.56
C TYR A 10 -8.70 -8.24 -9.84
N ASN A 11 -9.84 -8.93 -10.05
CA ASN A 11 -9.93 -10.39 -10.16
C ASN A 11 -9.44 -11.12 -8.90
N GLU A 12 -10.04 -10.76 -7.75
CA GLU A 12 -9.69 -11.30 -6.44
C GLU A 12 -10.90 -11.98 -5.75
N ARG A 13 -11.87 -12.45 -6.55
CA ARG A 13 -13.14 -13.03 -6.06
C ARG A 13 -12.95 -14.11 -5.01
N ALA A 14 -11.97 -14.99 -5.20
CA ALA A 14 -11.70 -16.10 -4.26
C ALA A 14 -10.98 -15.64 -2.98
N ASN A 15 -10.17 -14.59 -3.07
CA ASN A 15 -9.28 -14.17 -2.00
C ASN A 15 -9.94 -13.22 -1.00
N ILE A 16 -10.81 -12.29 -1.46
CA ILE A 16 -11.35 -11.24 -0.59
C ILE A 16 -12.20 -11.76 0.57
N PRO A 17 -13.01 -12.85 0.46
CA PRO A 17 -13.74 -13.36 1.62
C PRO A 17 -12.80 -13.87 2.71
N VAL A 18 -11.73 -14.56 2.32
CA VAL A 18 -10.72 -15.11 3.23
C VAL A 18 -9.96 -13.98 3.93
N LEU A 19 -9.52 -12.97 3.16
CA LEU A 19 -8.80 -11.83 3.70
C LEU A 19 -9.65 -11.02 4.67
N VAL A 20 -10.90 -10.71 4.30
CA VAL A 20 -11.80 -9.93 5.15
C VAL A 20 -12.09 -10.68 6.45
N ALA A 21 -12.39 -11.98 6.38
CA ALA A 21 -12.61 -12.79 7.59
C ALA A 21 -11.38 -12.79 8.51
N ALA A 22 -10.18 -12.92 7.94
CA ALA A 22 -8.93 -12.88 8.71
C ALA A 22 -8.69 -11.51 9.35
N LEU A 23 -8.95 -10.40 8.63
CA LEU A 23 -8.86 -9.04 9.17
C LEU A 23 -9.84 -8.81 10.32
N MET A 24 -11.08 -9.27 10.17
CA MET A 24 -12.11 -9.15 11.22
C MET A 24 -11.75 -9.94 12.50
N ALA A 25 -10.99 -11.03 12.35
CA ALA A 25 -10.54 -11.85 13.48
C ALA A 25 -9.30 -11.30 14.21
N GLN A 26 -8.43 -10.55 13.51
CA GLN A 26 -7.15 -10.11 14.06
C GLN A 26 -7.18 -8.73 14.70
N ALA A 27 -8.02 -7.82 14.22
CA ALA A 27 -8.00 -6.44 14.69
C ALA A 27 -9.38 -5.79 14.60
N ASP A 28 -9.63 -4.81 15.50
CA ASP A 28 -10.79 -3.94 15.39
C ASP A 28 -10.51 -2.83 14.38
N VAL A 29 -10.68 -3.18 13.10
CA VAL A 29 -10.45 -2.30 11.96
C VAL A 29 -11.66 -2.23 11.05
N ARG A 30 -11.74 -1.17 10.26
CA ARG A 30 -12.63 -1.09 9.10
C ARG A 30 -11.85 -1.47 7.85
N VAL A 31 -12.54 -2.00 6.86
CA VAL A 31 -11.96 -2.40 5.56
C VAL A 31 -12.67 -1.64 4.46
N LEU A 32 -11.90 -0.99 3.59
CA LEU A 32 -12.36 -0.40 2.33
C LEU A 32 -11.84 -1.24 1.17
N ILE A 33 -12.72 -2.03 0.58
CA ILE A 33 -12.42 -2.75 -0.67
C ILE A 33 -12.55 -1.75 -1.82
N VAL A 34 -11.50 -1.63 -2.64
CA VAL A 34 -11.49 -0.73 -3.80
C VAL A 34 -11.48 -1.58 -5.06
N ASP A 35 -12.66 -1.86 -5.61
CA ASP A 35 -12.78 -2.69 -6.79
C ASP A 35 -12.52 -1.91 -8.08
N ASP A 36 -11.50 -2.34 -8.81
CA ASP A 36 -11.02 -1.70 -10.04
C ASP A 36 -11.67 -2.29 -11.30
N GLN A 37 -13.00 -2.37 -11.29
CA GLN A 37 -13.81 -2.91 -12.40
C GLN A 37 -13.46 -4.39 -12.69
N SER A 38 -13.49 -5.23 -11.69
CA SER A 38 -13.23 -6.66 -11.82
C SER A 38 -14.31 -7.36 -12.63
N PRO A 39 -13.98 -8.06 -13.73
CA PRO A 39 -14.95 -8.78 -14.55
C PRO A 39 -15.36 -10.15 -14.01
N ASP A 40 -14.68 -10.65 -12.94
CA ASP A 40 -14.86 -12.00 -12.40
C ASP A 40 -15.94 -12.10 -11.30
N GLY A 41 -16.64 -11.00 -11.00
CA GLY A 41 -17.61 -10.94 -9.92
C GLY A 41 -17.02 -10.58 -8.56
N THR A 42 -15.77 -10.09 -8.49
CA THR A 42 -15.18 -9.59 -7.24
C THR A 42 -16.03 -8.50 -6.59
N GLY A 43 -16.58 -7.57 -7.40
CA GLY A 43 -17.40 -6.47 -6.89
C GLY A 43 -18.68 -6.95 -6.19
N GLU A 44 -19.38 -7.93 -6.76
CA GLU A 44 -20.59 -8.51 -6.16
C GLU A 44 -20.27 -9.23 -4.84
N VAL A 45 -19.13 -9.93 -4.78
CA VAL A 45 -18.67 -10.58 -3.54
C VAL A 45 -18.32 -9.52 -2.50
N ALA A 46 -17.67 -8.43 -2.88
CA ALA A 46 -17.35 -7.31 -1.99
C ALA A 46 -18.61 -6.69 -1.39
N ASP A 47 -19.66 -6.46 -2.21
CA ASP A 47 -20.97 -5.97 -1.75
C ASP A 47 -21.62 -6.93 -0.75
N GLY A 48 -21.48 -8.25 -0.99
CA GLY A 48 -21.92 -9.28 -0.06
C GLY A 48 -21.22 -9.18 1.29
N LEU A 49 -19.92 -8.95 1.29
CA LEU A 49 -19.12 -8.75 2.51
C LEU A 49 -19.53 -7.47 3.26
N ALA A 50 -19.78 -6.36 2.54
CA ALA A 50 -20.27 -5.13 3.16
C ALA A 50 -21.62 -5.33 3.86
N ARG A 51 -22.51 -6.11 3.27
CA ARG A 51 -23.78 -6.49 3.92
C ARG A 51 -23.59 -7.40 5.15
N SER A 52 -22.59 -8.28 5.11
CA SER A 52 -22.29 -9.22 6.21
C SER A 52 -21.56 -8.56 7.38
N TYR A 53 -20.83 -7.47 7.13
CA TYR A 53 -20.08 -6.72 8.14
C TYR A 53 -20.47 -5.23 8.12
N PRO A 54 -21.74 -4.89 8.47
CA PRO A 54 -22.23 -3.51 8.37
C PRO A 54 -21.42 -2.56 9.25
N GLY A 55 -21.01 -1.40 8.67
CA GLY A 55 -20.18 -0.41 9.34
C GLY A 55 -18.71 -0.77 9.49
N ARG A 56 -18.31 -2.01 9.16
CA ARG A 56 -16.91 -2.45 9.20
C ARG A 56 -16.30 -2.71 7.83
N VAL A 57 -17.10 -3.08 6.84
CA VAL A 57 -16.65 -3.28 5.47
C VAL A 57 -17.40 -2.34 4.55
N GLU A 58 -16.68 -1.61 3.72
CA GLU A 58 -17.20 -0.71 2.70
C GLU A 58 -16.60 -1.07 1.34
N VAL A 59 -17.31 -0.74 0.26
CA VAL A 59 -16.86 -0.97 -1.11
C VAL A 59 -16.83 0.35 -1.87
N LEU A 60 -15.74 0.58 -2.57
CA LEU A 60 -15.61 1.64 -3.56
C LEU A 60 -15.46 1.01 -4.95
N HIS A 61 -16.53 1.04 -5.73
CA HIS A 61 -16.50 0.63 -7.14
C HIS A 61 -15.92 1.77 -7.97
N ARG A 62 -14.76 1.54 -8.57
CA ARG A 62 -14.12 2.52 -9.44
C ARG A 62 -14.72 2.48 -10.85
N THR A 63 -14.84 3.63 -11.47
CA THR A 63 -15.32 3.77 -12.87
C THR A 63 -14.28 4.40 -13.79
N GLY A 64 -13.16 4.88 -13.23
CA GLY A 64 -12.11 5.56 -13.97
C GLY A 64 -11.08 4.61 -14.61
N ARG A 65 -9.98 5.18 -15.11
CA ARG A 65 -8.85 4.39 -15.63
C ARG A 65 -8.30 3.45 -14.55
N ARG A 66 -8.12 2.18 -14.90
CA ARG A 66 -7.58 1.15 -14.01
C ARG A 66 -6.11 1.39 -13.65
N GLY A 67 -5.70 0.89 -12.49
CA GLY A 67 -4.32 0.91 -12.02
C GLY A 67 -4.21 0.83 -10.51
N LEU A 68 -3.23 0.07 -10.01
CA LEU A 68 -3.02 -0.12 -8.57
C LEU A 68 -2.82 1.21 -7.83
N GLY A 69 -1.97 2.09 -8.36
CA GLY A 69 -1.72 3.40 -7.77
C GLY A 69 -2.99 4.26 -7.72
N ARG A 70 -3.80 4.21 -8.77
CA ARG A 70 -5.09 4.95 -8.84
C ARG A 70 -6.10 4.40 -7.84
N SER A 71 -6.18 3.09 -7.71
CA SER A 71 -7.04 2.45 -6.70
C SER A 71 -6.64 2.87 -5.28
N TYR A 72 -5.33 2.90 -4.99
CA TYR A 72 -4.86 3.42 -3.71
C TYR A 72 -5.15 4.91 -3.53
N ILE A 73 -4.96 5.76 -4.55
CA ILE A 73 -5.26 7.21 -4.47
C ILE A 73 -6.74 7.43 -4.14
N ASP A 74 -7.65 6.76 -4.86
CA ASP A 74 -9.08 6.91 -4.63
C ASP A 74 -9.49 6.41 -3.24
N GLY A 75 -8.96 5.26 -2.82
CA GLY A 75 -9.16 4.73 -1.47
C GLY A 75 -8.59 5.64 -0.37
N ILE A 76 -7.40 6.21 -0.58
CA ILE A 76 -6.77 7.15 0.36
C ILE A 76 -7.60 8.43 0.47
N LYS A 77 -8.06 9.02 -0.65
CA LYS A 77 -8.93 10.21 -0.64
C LYS A 77 -10.21 9.95 0.13
N ARG A 78 -10.82 8.77 -0.04
CA ARG A 78 -12.00 8.37 0.73
C ARG A 78 -11.64 8.26 2.23
N ALA A 79 -10.54 7.60 2.58
CA ALA A 79 -10.11 7.36 3.94
C ALA A 79 -9.76 8.65 4.72
N ILE A 80 -9.05 9.59 4.10
CA ILE A 80 -8.67 10.85 4.76
C ILE A 80 -9.85 11.82 5.00
N ALA A 81 -10.96 11.63 4.29
CA ALA A 81 -12.19 12.38 4.51
C ALA A 81 -12.96 11.90 5.76
N GLU A 82 -12.58 10.76 6.33
CA GLU A 82 -13.23 10.17 7.48
C GLU A 82 -12.43 10.38 8.79
N PRO A 83 -13.08 10.24 9.95
CA PRO A 83 -12.44 10.38 11.26
C PRO A 83 -11.66 9.09 11.63
N VAL A 84 -10.64 8.75 10.84
CA VAL A 84 -9.73 7.63 11.13
C VAL A 84 -8.36 8.16 11.56
N ASP A 85 -7.68 7.45 12.45
CA ASP A 85 -6.34 7.81 12.93
C ASP A 85 -5.26 7.27 12.01
N VAL A 86 -5.45 6.04 11.52
CA VAL A 86 -4.50 5.28 10.73
C VAL A 86 -5.17 4.70 9.48
N VAL A 87 -4.48 4.79 8.36
CA VAL A 87 -4.87 4.16 7.08
C VAL A 87 -3.83 3.12 6.73
N CYS A 88 -4.26 1.87 6.51
CA CYS A 88 -3.38 0.78 6.12
C CYS A 88 -3.60 0.42 4.65
N GLN A 89 -2.54 0.01 3.98
CA GLN A 89 -2.53 -0.54 2.63
C GLN A 89 -2.22 -2.03 2.72
N MET A 90 -2.98 -2.86 2.03
CA MET A 90 -2.80 -4.31 1.99
C MET A 90 -3.25 -4.86 0.65
N ASP A 91 -2.48 -5.78 0.06
CA ASP A 91 -2.86 -6.48 -1.16
C ASP A 91 -3.92 -7.56 -0.86
N ALA A 92 -4.79 -7.85 -1.83
CA ALA A 92 -5.89 -8.79 -1.68
C ALA A 92 -5.49 -10.27 -1.81
N ASP A 93 -4.29 -10.55 -2.32
CA ASP A 93 -3.83 -11.88 -2.77
C ASP A 93 -3.31 -12.81 -1.65
N LEU A 94 -3.57 -12.46 -0.40
CA LEU A 94 -3.16 -13.20 0.82
C LEU A 94 -1.63 -13.31 1.02
N SER A 95 -0.84 -12.56 0.27
CA SER A 95 0.61 -12.50 0.47
C SER A 95 1.01 -11.70 1.72
N HIS A 96 0.14 -10.81 2.16
CA HIS A 96 0.25 -10.03 3.39
C HIS A 96 -0.60 -10.67 4.50
N ASP A 97 0.05 -11.29 5.49
CA ASP A 97 -0.68 -11.93 6.59
C ASP A 97 -1.27 -10.86 7.53
N PRO A 98 -2.61 -10.84 7.73
CA PRO A 98 -3.26 -9.95 8.69
C PRO A 98 -2.74 -10.05 10.13
N GLN A 99 -2.11 -11.16 10.53
CA GLN A 99 -1.50 -11.32 11.86
C GLN A 99 -0.42 -10.27 12.15
N HIS A 100 0.20 -9.69 11.14
CA HIS A 100 1.18 -8.62 11.32
C HIS A 100 0.55 -7.24 11.55
N LEU A 101 -0.75 -7.07 11.25
CA LEU A 101 -1.43 -5.77 11.32
C LEU A 101 -1.35 -5.12 12.71
N PRO A 102 -1.59 -5.82 13.83
CA PRO A 102 -1.47 -5.22 15.16
C PRO A 102 -0.10 -4.61 15.44
N ALA A 103 0.98 -5.28 15.02
CA ALA A 103 2.34 -4.77 15.21
C ALA A 103 2.62 -3.52 14.35
N LEU A 104 2.12 -3.49 13.10
CA LEU A 104 2.24 -2.31 12.25
C LEU A 104 1.44 -1.13 12.84
N LEU A 105 0.22 -1.37 13.32
CA LEU A 105 -0.60 -0.34 13.99
C LEU A 105 0.08 0.22 15.23
N ALA A 106 0.62 -0.64 16.09
CA ALA A 106 1.33 -0.22 17.30
C ALA A 106 2.53 0.68 16.96
N ALA A 107 3.28 0.37 15.91
CA ALA A 107 4.44 1.16 15.50
C ALA A 107 4.07 2.56 14.98
N THR A 108 2.81 2.82 14.59
CA THR A 108 2.37 4.17 14.20
C THR A 108 2.36 5.16 15.35
N THR A 109 2.45 4.72 16.59
CA THR A 109 2.61 5.62 17.75
C THR A 109 3.91 6.42 17.70
N HIS A 110 4.95 5.87 17.07
CA HIS A 110 6.29 6.46 17.00
C HIS A 110 6.72 6.87 15.58
N ALA A 111 5.97 6.46 14.55
CA ALA A 111 6.27 6.75 13.15
C ALA A 111 5.04 7.28 12.42
N ASP A 112 5.28 8.04 11.35
CA ASP A 112 4.24 8.60 10.50
C ASP A 112 3.86 7.62 9.38
N VAL A 113 4.84 6.76 9.00
CA VAL A 113 4.71 5.67 8.02
C VAL A 113 5.38 4.43 8.59
N VAL A 114 4.67 3.33 8.60
CA VAL A 114 5.19 2.01 9.00
C VAL A 114 5.11 1.05 7.83
N LEU A 115 6.22 0.43 7.49
CA LEU A 115 6.32 -0.57 6.43
C LEU A 115 6.39 -1.96 7.04
N GLY A 116 5.57 -2.89 6.57
CA GLY A 116 5.79 -4.31 6.79
C GLY A 116 6.96 -4.75 5.92
N SER A 117 8.11 -5.01 6.53
CA SER A 117 9.37 -5.23 5.82
C SER A 117 9.78 -6.69 5.81
N ARG A 118 10.14 -7.18 4.62
CA ARG A 118 10.70 -8.51 4.39
C ARG A 118 12.20 -8.59 4.66
N TYR A 119 12.88 -7.43 4.80
CA TYR A 119 14.35 -7.31 4.77
C TYR A 119 14.96 -6.77 6.05
N VAL A 120 14.18 -6.49 7.07
CA VAL A 120 14.68 -6.24 8.43
C VAL A 120 14.86 -7.54 9.21
N SER A 121 15.57 -7.50 10.33
CA SER A 121 15.74 -8.66 11.21
C SER A 121 14.36 -9.20 11.64
N GLY A 122 14.13 -10.50 11.49
CA GLY A 122 12.84 -11.14 11.73
C GLY A 122 11.89 -11.15 10.53
N GLY A 123 12.18 -10.41 9.45
CA GLY A 123 11.43 -10.48 8.21
C GLY A 123 11.78 -11.72 7.38
N ALA A 124 10.80 -12.27 6.67
CA ALA A 124 10.96 -13.46 5.86
C ALA A 124 10.18 -13.41 4.55
N ILE A 125 10.64 -14.18 3.58
CA ILE A 125 9.95 -14.45 2.31
C ILE A 125 9.88 -15.96 2.14
N VAL A 126 8.67 -16.47 1.97
CA VAL A 126 8.39 -17.90 1.86
C VAL A 126 7.98 -18.24 0.43
N ASN A 127 8.47 -19.35 -0.09
CA ASN A 127 8.13 -19.93 -1.40
C ASN A 127 8.57 -19.12 -2.63
N TRP A 128 9.41 -18.09 -2.50
CA TRP A 128 9.93 -17.40 -3.68
C TRP A 128 11.12 -18.15 -4.32
N PRO A 129 11.17 -18.26 -5.65
CA PRO A 129 12.35 -18.70 -6.36
C PRO A 129 13.55 -17.80 -6.04
N ARG A 130 14.74 -18.37 -5.91
CA ARG A 130 15.99 -17.62 -5.61
C ARG A 130 16.22 -16.42 -6.56
N ARG A 131 15.90 -16.59 -7.85
CA ARG A 131 16.02 -15.52 -8.85
C ARG A 131 15.16 -14.31 -8.51
N ARG A 132 13.91 -14.52 -8.08
CA ARG A 132 12.97 -13.45 -7.69
C ARG A 132 13.44 -12.77 -6.40
N LEU A 133 13.96 -13.54 -5.44
CA LEU A 133 14.51 -12.98 -4.21
C LEU A 133 15.70 -12.06 -4.50
N LEU A 134 16.65 -12.51 -5.34
CA LEU A 134 17.82 -11.72 -5.72
C LEU A 134 17.41 -10.44 -6.46
N LEU A 135 16.47 -10.54 -7.42
CA LEU A 135 15.96 -9.38 -8.16
C LEU A 135 15.31 -8.37 -7.22
N SER A 136 14.49 -8.82 -6.28
CA SER A 136 13.82 -7.93 -5.33
C SER A 136 14.81 -7.25 -4.37
N ARG A 137 15.83 -7.96 -3.89
CA ARG A 137 16.91 -7.39 -3.08
C ARG A 137 17.70 -6.35 -3.87
N PHE A 138 18.05 -6.67 -5.11
CA PHE A 138 18.74 -5.74 -6.00
C PHE A 138 17.91 -4.49 -6.27
N ALA A 139 16.60 -4.65 -6.56
CA ALA A 139 15.70 -3.53 -6.78
C ALA A 139 15.63 -2.59 -5.56
N ASN A 140 15.52 -3.14 -4.35
CA ASN A 140 15.53 -2.34 -3.13
C ASN A 140 16.86 -1.61 -2.91
N LEU A 141 18.00 -2.30 -3.16
CA LEU A 141 19.32 -1.68 -3.07
C LEU A 141 19.47 -0.54 -4.08
N TYR A 142 19.06 -0.76 -5.33
CA TYR A 142 19.07 0.24 -6.40
C TYR A 142 18.20 1.47 -6.06
N ILE A 143 16.94 1.24 -5.64
CA ILE A 143 16.04 2.31 -5.22
C ILE A 143 16.68 3.15 -4.11
N ARG A 144 17.21 2.52 -3.08
CA ARG A 144 17.88 3.18 -1.96
C ARG A 144 19.11 3.99 -2.40
N ALA A 145 19.93 3.42 -3.27
CA ALA A 145 21.13 4.08 -3.77
C ALA A 145 20.78 5.37 -4.55
N VAL A 146 19.75 5.33 -5.40
CA VAL A 146 19.34 6.47 -6.21
C VAL A 146 18.56 7.50 -5.38
N THR A 147 17.58 7.07 -4.59
CA THR A 147 16.66 7.96 -3.88
C THR A 147 17.15 8.41 -2.51
N ARG A 148 18.18 7.74 -1.96
CA ARG A 148 18.69 7.89 -0.60
C ARG A 148 17.64 7.61 0.49
N LEU A 149 16.68 6.73 0.20
CA LEU A 149 15.75 6.23 1.20
C LEU A 149 16.46 5.30 2.18
N HIS A 150 16.14 5.41 3.47
CA HIS A 150 16.73 4.58 4.52
C HIS A 150 16.02 3.24 4.70
N ALA A 151 14.74 3.15 4.35
CA ALA A 151 13.95 1.93 4.45
C ALA A 151 14.58 0.78 3.66
N ARG A 152 14.63 -0.42 4.24
CA ARG A 152 15.20 -1.62 3.60
C ARG A 152 14.24 -2.22 2.57
N ASP A 153 12.92 -2.08 2.80
CA ASP A 153 11.88 -2.57 1.90
C ASP A 153 11.03 -1.44 1.33
N CYS A 154 11.59 -0.72 0.36
CA CYS A 154 10.90 0.38 -0.31
C CYS A 154 9.72 -0.10 -1.18
N THR A 155 9.66 -1.38 -1.51
CA THR A 155 8.68 -1.97 -2.43
C THR A 155 7.54 -2.70 -1.74
N SER A 156 7.52 -2.77 -0.42
CA SER A 156 6.43 -3.40 0.32
C SER A 156 5.12 -2.65 0.10
N GLY A 157 4.04 -3.40 -0.18
CA GLY A 157 2.67 -2.90 -0.27
C GLY A 157 1.96 -2.87 1.09
N TYR A 158 2.47 -3.61 2.08
CA TYR A 158 1.88 -3.65 3.42
C TYR A 158 2.37 -2.47 4.24
N ARG A 159 1.53 -1.45 4.42
CA ARG A 159 1.90 -0.19 5.07
C ARG A 159 0.80 0.31 5.97
N CYS A 160 1.17 0.97 7.07
CA CYS A 160 0.28 1.77 7.88
C CYS A 160 0.76 3.22 7.91
N TRP A 161 -0.14 4.15 7.76
CA TRP A 161 0.10 5.58 7.69
C TRP A 161 -0.72 6.31 8.72
N ARG A 162 -0.16 7.25 9.43
CA ARG A 162 -0.97 8.24 10.13
C ARG A 162 -1.79 9.04 9.11
N ARG A 163 -3.07 9.23 9.38
CA ARG A 163 -3.96 10.01 8.50
C ARG A 163 -3.36 11.37 8.14
N ALA A 164 -2.79 12.08 9.12
CA ALA A 164 -2.16 13.39 8.90
C ALA A 164 -0.99 13.31 7.90
N ALA A 165 -0.19 12.25 7.92
CA ALA A 165 0.89 12.04 6.96
C ALA A 165 0.33 11.87 5.54
N LEU A 166 -0.68 11.02 5.34
CA LEU A 166 -1.33 10.84 4.03
C LEU A 166 -1.99 12.12 3.53
N ALA A 167 -2.71 12.84 4.38
CA ALA A 167 -3.36 14.09 4.02
C ALA A 167 -2.36 15.18 3.59
N SER A 168 -1.10 15.08 4.03
CA SER A 168 -0.05 16.01 3.61
C SER A 168 0.52 15.72 2.22
N LEU A 169 0.25 14.54 1.63
CA LEU A 169 0.81 14.13 0.35
C LEU A 169 0.05 14.76 -0.83
N PRO A 170 0.74 15.11 -1.92
CA PRO A 170 0.15 15.67 -3.13
C PRO A 170 -0.45 14.55 -4.01
N LEU A 171 -1.52 13.89 -3.54
CA LEU A 171 -2.08 12.69 -4.16
C LEU A 171 -2.41 12.86 -5.65
N ASP A 172 -2.82 14.06 -6.07
CA ASP A 172 -3.16 14.36 -7.47
C ASP A 172 -1.94 14.55 -8.38
N ARG A 173 -0.74 14.66 -7.80
CA ARG A 173 0.51 14.89 -8.54
C ARG A 173 1.33 13.63 -8.75
N PHE A 174 0.90 12.50 -8.19
CA PHE A 174 1.57 11.22 -8.39
C PHE A 174 1.39 10.75 -9.84
N PHE A 175 2.49 10.27 -10.43
CA PHE A 175 2.54 9.93 -11.85
C PHE A 175 2.64 8.41 -12.11
N SER A 176 2.94 7.62 -11.08
CA SER A 176 3.09 6.16 -11.21
C SER A 176 1.74 5.46 -11.04
N ASP A 177 1.39 4.58 -11.95
CA ASP A 177 0.12 3.83 -11.92
C ASP A 177 0.27 2.39 -11.38
N GLY A 178 1.49 1.84 -11.40
CA GLY A 178 1.80 0.46 -11.01
C GLY A 178 2.47 0.34 -9.64
N TYR A 179 3.32 -0.66 -9.48
CA TYR A 179 4.06 -0.89 -8.22
C TYR A 179 5.03 0.25 -7.86
N SER A 180 5.49 1.01 -8.86
CA SER A 180 6.33 2.18 -8.67
C SER A 180 5.65 3.26 -7.81
N PHE A 181 4.31 3.30 -7.77
CA PHE A 181 3.53 4.17 -6.91
C PHE A 181 3.90 4.03 -5.43
N LEU A 182 4.18 2.82 -4.98
CA LEU A 182 4.58 2.58 -3.59
C LEU A 182 5.93 3.24 -3.25
N VAL A 183 6.87 3.20 -4.20
CA VAL A 183 8.18 3.87 -4.05
C VAL A 183 8.02 5.38 -4.09
N GLU A 184 7.19 5.89 -5.00
CA GLU A 184 6.89 7.31 -5.14
C GLU A 184 6.26 7.88 -3.86
N MET A 185 5.23 7.23 -3.31
CA MET A 185 4.62 7.62 -2.04
C MET A 185 5.65 7.71 -0.91
N LEU A 186 6.47 6.66 -0.75
CA LEU A 186 7.47 6.59 0.31
C LEU A 186 8.52 7.69 0.16
N PHE A 187 8.99 7.92 -1.07
CA PHE A 187 9.97 8.97 -1.36
C PHE A 187 9.43 10.35 -1.01
N VAL A 188 8.22 10.67 -1.46
CA VAL A 188 7.59 11.97 -1.17
C VAL A 188 7.37 12.16 0.32
N ALA A 189 6.87 11.14 1.02
CA ALA A 189 6.68 11.18 2.47
C ALA A 189 8.01 11.43 3.22
N ALA A 190 9.05 10.67 2.90
CA ALA A 190 10.37 10.81 3.52
C ALA A 190 10.97 12.21 3.27
N ARG A 191 10.87 12.73 2.04
CA ARG A 191 11.33 14.07 1.69
C ARG A 191 10.54 15.20 2.37
N ARG A 192 9.31 14.94 2.75
CA ARG A 192 8.46 15.86 3.54
C ARG A 192 8.72 15.76 5.04
N GLY A 193 9.65 14.90 5.46
CA GLY A 193 10.07 14.76 6.85
C GLY A 193 9.21 13.78 7.65
N CYS A 194 8.41 12.92 7.00
CA CYS A 194 7.71 11.85 7.69
C CYS A 194 8.71 10.85 8.27
N ARG A 195 8.47 10.46 9.52
CA ARG A 195 9.25 9.41 10.20
C ARG A 195 8.80 8.05 9.67
N VAL A 196 9.74 7.29 9.10
CA VAL A 196 9.49 5.96 8.53
C VAL A 196 10.05 4.91 9.47
N ALA A 197 9.25 3.91 9.81
CA ALA A 197 9.67 2.72 10.55
C ALA A 197 9.39 1.44 9.75
N GLU A 198 10.06 0.36 10.09
CA GLU A 198 9.88 -0.95 9.49
C GLU A 198 9.59 -1.99 10.58
N VAL A 199 8.55 -2.79 10.36
CA VAL A 199 8.17 -3.93 11.20
C VAL A 199 8.40 -5.20 10.40
N PRO A 200 9.06 -6.24 10.97
CA PRO A 200 9.27 -7.48 10.24
C PRO A 200 7.94 -8.18 9.93
N ILE A 201 7.81 -8.65 8.69
CA ILE A 201 6.69 -9.48 8.26
C ILE A 201 7.18 -10.74 7.56
N THR A 202 6.36 -11.78 7.58
CA THR A 202 6.51 -12.94 6.71
C THR A 202 5.65 -12.73 5.47
N PHE A 203 6.28 -12.65 4.32
CA PHE A 203 5.61 -12.55 3.03
C PHE A 203 5.54 -13.95 2.41
N VAL A 204 4.33 -14.40 2.11
CA VAL A 204 4.11 -15.71 1.49
C VAL A 204 3.77 -15.49 0.01
N GLU A 205 4.31 -16.33 -0.89
CA GLU A 205 3.89 -16.24 -2.29
C GLU A 205 2.39 -16.47 -2.41
N ARG A 206 1.72 -15.66 -3.25
CA ARG A 206 0.28 -15.81 -3.52
C ARG A 206 -0.07 -17.25 -3.89
N ARG A 207 -1.22 -17.72 -3.43
CA ARG A 207 -1.67 -19.10 -3.67
C ARG A 207 -2.22 -19.27 -5.08
N GLU A 208 -2.78 -18.21 -5.66
CA GLU A 208 -3.40 -18.20 -6.99
C GLU A 208 -3.08 -16.89 -7.73
N GLY A 209 -3.06 -16.93 -9.05
CA GLY A 209 -2.85 -15.79 -9.94
C GLY A 209 -1.44 -15.71 -10.54
N GLU A 210 -1.36 -15.19 -11.76
CA GLU A 210 -0.09 -14.98 -12.47
C GLU A 210 0.63 -13.71 -12.00
N SER A 211 1.96 -13.74 -12.03
CA SER A 211 2.77 -12.56 -11.74
C SER A 211 2.54 -11.48 -12.82
N LYS A 212 1.98 -10.33 -12.42
CA LYS A 212 1.70 -9.19 -13.31
C LYS A 212 2.97 -8.39 -13.68
N VAL A 213 4.16 -8.94 -13.47
CA VAL A 213 5.42 -8.24 -13.79
C VAL A 213 5.70 -8.34 -15.29
N SER A 214 5.27 -7.33 -16.03
CA SER A 214 5.58 -7.17 -17.44
C SER A 214 6.93 -6.46 -17.65
N ARG A 215 7.47 -6.51 -18.89
CA ARG A 215 8.68 -5.73 -19.25
C ARG A 215 8.46 -4.22 -19.03
N ALA A 216 7.26 -3.72 -19.26
CA ALA A 216 6.90 -2.33 -19.02
C ALA A 216 7.02 -1.96 -17.54
N VAL A 217 6.58 -2.82 -16.63
CA VAL A 217 6.71 -2.64 -15.17
C VAL A 217 8.18 -2.60 -14.75
N LEU A 218 9.05 -3.45 -15.34
CA LEU A 218 10.48 -3.43 -15.04
C LEU A 218 11.15 -2.13 -15.50
N ILE A 219 10.82 -1.64 -16.69
CA ILE A 219 11.34 -0.38 -17.23
C ILE A 219 10.85 0.80 -16.38
N GLU A 220 9.56 0.85 -16.05
CA GLU A 220 8.99 1.86 -15.16
C GLU A 220 9.72 1.86 -13.82
N SER A 221 9.91 0.69 -13.20
CA SER A 221 10.61 0.56 -11.92
C SER A 221 12.07 1.00 -11.95
N ALA A 222 12.74 0.85 -13.09
CA ALA A 222 14.12 1.33 -13.28
C ALA A 222 14.20 2.85 -13.47
N ILE A 223 13.23 3.45 -14.13
CA ILE A 223 13.24 4.89 -14.45
C ILE A 223 12.68 5.73 -13.30
N THR A 224 11.68 5.23 -12.59
CA THR A 224 10.97 5.98 -11.53
C THR A 224 11.90 6.58 -10.46
N PRO A 225 12.92 5.88 -9.91
CA PRO A 225 13.81 6.48 -8.91
C PRO A 225 14.53 7.73 -9.41
N TRP A 226 14.95 7.75 -10.66
CA TRP A 226 15.59 8.91 -11.29
C TRP A 226 14.61 10.06 -11.51
N ARG A 227 13.39 9.76 -11.98
CA ARG A 227 12.34 10.77 -12.14
C ARG A 227 11.98 11.44 -10.81
N LEU A 228 11.97 10.68 -9.72
CA LEU A 228 11.70 11.20 -8.38
C LEU A 228 12.80 12.17 -7.92
N VAL A 229 14.06 11.80 -8.12
CA VAL A 229 15.20 12.65 -7.73
C VAL A 229 15.28 13.91 -8.62
N ALA A 230 14.94 13.78 -9.90
CA ALA A 230 14.95 14.90 -10.85
C ALA A 230 13.77 15.86 -10.66
N ASN A 231 12.72 15.48 -9.92
CA ASN A 231 11.54 16.31 -9.70
C ASN A 231 11.36 16.68 -8.19
N PRO A 232 12.19 17.59 -7.66
CA PRO A 232 12.12 17.97 -6.24
C PRO A 232 10.82 18.69 -5.87
N GLU A 233 10.11 19.28 -6.83
CA GLU A 233 8.83 19.97 -6.63
C GLU A 233 7.73 19.05 -6.10
N LEU A 234 7.79 17.76 -6.44
CA LEU A 234 6.84 16.77 -5.96
C LEU A 234 6.90 16.61 -4.43
N ALA A 235 8.08 16.80 -3.85
CA ALA A 235 8.32 16.67 -2.42
C ALA A 235 8.20 17.99 -1.63
N ARG A 236 8.06 19.14 -2.29
CA ARG A 236 7.88 20.42 -1.60
C ARG A 236 6.56 20.44 -0.82
N LYS A 237 6.62 20.89 0.43
CA LYS A 237 5.40 21.20 1.19
C LYS A 237 4.63 22.30 0.46
N ALA A 238 3.31 22.17 0.40
CA ALA A 238 2.47 23.30 0.00
C ALA A 238 2.78 24.49 0.93
N PRO A 239 2.84 25.73 0.42
CA PRO A 239 2.91 26.88 1.29
C PRO A 239 1.70 26.85 2.26
N PRO A 240 1.87 27.29 3.50
CA PRO A 240 0.73 27.41 4.41
C PRO A 240 -0.37 28.22 3.71
N ALA A 241 -1.60 27.73 3.80
CA ALA A 241 -2.74 28.48 3.28
C ALA A 241 -2.70 29.87 3.89
N SER A 242 -2.62 30.89 3.03
CA SER A 242 -2.70 32.28 3.49
C SER A 242 -4.03 32.43 4.21
N SER A 243 -3.96 32.67 5.52
CA SER A 243 -5.11 33.06 6.33
C SER A 243 -5.68 34.38 5.75
N SER A 244 -6.75 34.25 5.00
CA SER A 244 -7.58 35.35 4.56
C SER A 244 -8.64 35.58 5.60
#